data_2cd40fc03ac2e6e7652d13cf14d49512
#
_entry.id   2cd40fc03ac2e6e7652d13cf14d49512
#
_cell.length_a   1.000
_cell.length_b   1.000
_cell.length_c   1.000
_cell.angle_alpha   90.00
_cell.angle_beta   90.00
_cell.angle_gamma   90.00
#
_symmetry.space_group_name_H-M   'P 1'
#
loop_
_entity.id
_entity.type
_entity.pdbx_description
1 polymer ?
#
loop_
_entity_poly.entity_id
_entity_poly.type
_entity_poly.pdbx_seq_one_letter_code
_entity_poly.pdbx_strand_id
1 'polypeptide(L)'
;QYESARYRNYDETYDYSNLDVYSRMYPALSEIREYLDKDGSKPFLLVEYCHSMGNGPGDFEDYFQMIQNNDKLCGGFVWEWCDHAIAHGIAENGKTIYAYGGDHGEEIHDGNFCMDGLVYPDRKVHTGLLEYKNVYRPARVISYNKESGGLVFHNYMDFDDLKDYVKISYELTQDGLVIDKGKLSEVSAAPHGEGKAILKVNVPENGKCYLKFIYRLKKELPLLDVDHVLGFDEVDVSKDDAKCKLAEKWLQKTAINSELQVNENDTQIHIKGREFTYTIDKRTALF
;
A
#
# COMPACT_ATOMS: atom_id res chain seq x y z
N GLN A 1 4.22 -30.36 1.95
CA GLN A 1 3.33 -29.24 2.27
C GLN A 1 1.89 -29.58 1.88
N TYR A 2 0.95 -29.10 2.65
CA TYR A 2 -0.51 -29.16 2.40
C TYR A 2 -1.01 -27.71 2.31
N GLU A 3 -2.07 -27.44 1.53
CA GLU A 3 -2.56 -26.08 1.28
C GLU A 3 -2.88 -25.33 2.59
N SER A 4 -3.54 -25.97 3.54
CA SER A 4 -3.68 -25.40 4.87
C SER A 4 -3.51 -26.51 5.92
N ALA A 5 -2.57 -26.30 6.84
CA ALA A 5 -2.34 -27.25 7.94
C ALA A 5 -3.51 -27.30 8.92
N ARG A 6 -4.38 -26.29 8.91
CA ARG A 6 -5.58 -26.23 9.74
C ARG A 6 -6.76 -25.71 8.90
N TYR A 7 -7.83 -26.51 8.82
CA TYR A 7 -9.08 -26.09 8.21
C TYR A 7 -9.93 -25.24 9.19
N ARG A 8 -10.99 -24.62 8.73
CA ARG A 8 -11.77 -23.60 9.48
C ARG A 8 -12.46 -24.06 10.76
N ASN A 9 -12.51 -25.35 11.09
CA ASN A 9 -13.10 -25.83 12.34
C ASN A 9 -12.09 -25.72 13.48
N TYR A 10 -12.23 -24.72 14.32
CA TYR A 10 -11.33 -24.40 15.42
C TYR A 10 -11.29 -25.46 16.53
N ASP A 11 -12.28 -26.34 16.61
CA ASP A 11 -12.43 -27.37 17.65
C ASP A 11 -11.77 -28.72 17.29
N GLU A 12 -11.25 -28.88 16.07
CA GLU A 12 -10.60 -30.11 15.65
C GLU A 12 -9.08 -30.00 15.77
N THR A 13 -8.47 -31.01 16.40
CA THR A 13 -7.01 -31.16 16.40
C THR A 13 -6.57 -31.84 15.11
N TYR A 14 -5.85 -31.12 14.27
CA TYR A 14 -5.27 -31.66 13.04
C TYR A 14 -3.87 -32.18 13.29
N ASP A 15 -3.59 -33.40 12.81
CA ASP A 15 -2.24 -33.94 12.78
C ASP A 15 -1.49 -33.42 11.54
N TYR A 16 -0.55 -32.55 11.76
CA TYR A 16 0.39 -32.03 10.75
C TYR A 16 1.84 -32.47 10.99
N SER A 17 2.04 -33.53 11.78
CA SER A 17 3.36 -34.03 12.14
C SER A 17 4.20 -34.43 10.94
N ASN A 18 3.57 -34.93 9.87
CA ASN A 18 4.19 -35.36 8.62
C ASN A 18 4.40 -34.23 7.59
N LEU A 19 4.04 -32.99 7.89
CA LEU A 19 4.27 -31.84 7.02
C LEU A 19 5.59 -31.15 7.39
N ASP A 20 6.37 -30.72 6.40
CA ASP A 20 7.62 -29.99 6.62
C ASP A 20 7.37 -28.50 6.89
N VAL A 21 6.30 -27.96 6.35
CA VAL A 21 5.90 -26.55 6.44
C VAL A 21 4.48 -26.46 7.01
N TYR A 22 4.29 -25.60 7.99
CA TYR A 22 2.97 -25.23 8.48
C TYR A 22 2.40 -24.12 7.60
N SER A 23 1.27 -24.37 6.96
CA SER A 23 0.68 -23.43 6.00
C SER A 23 -0.75 -23.07 6.37
N ARG A 24 -1.15 -21.82 6.06
CA ARG A 24 -2.51 -21.31 6.31
C ARG A 24 -2.98 -20.44 5.17
N MET A 25 -4.30 -20.53 4.90
CA MET A 25 -5.03 -19.60 4.04
C MET A 25 -5.65 -18.52 4.92
N TYR A 26 -5.43 -17.26 4.57
CA TYR A 26 -6.00 -16.07 5.22
C TYR A 26 -5.96 -16.09 6.75
N PRO A 27 -4.84 -16.45 7.39
CA PRO A 27 -4.77 -16.36 8.84
C PRO A 27 -4.76 -14.90 9.26
N ALA A 28 -5.50 -14.56 10.32
CA ALA A 28 -5.34 -13.26 10.96
C ALA A 28 -3.95 -13.14 11.59
N LEU A 29 -3.43 -11.92 11.74
CA LEU A 29 -2.13 -11.67 12.37
C LEU A 29 -2.04 -12.25 13.80
N SER A 30 -3.17 -12.26 14.53
CA SER A 30 -3.26 -12.89 15.85
C SER A 30 -3.07 -14.41 15.80
N GLU A 31 -3.58 -15.08 14.78
CA GLU A 31 -3.41 -16.54 14.62
C GLU A 31 -1.96 -16.91 14.27
N ILE A 32 -1.29 -16.06 13.48
CA ILE A 32 0.13 -16.22 13.18
C ILE A 32 0.94 -16.09 14.47
N ARG A 33 0.69 -15.07 15.28
CA ARG A 33 1.35 -14.87 16.58
C ARG A 33 1.11 -16.06 17.51
N GLU A 34 -0.12 -16.53 17.59
CA GLU A 34 -0.48 -17.68 18.42
C GLU A 34 0.34 -18.93 18.04
N TYR A 35 0.52 -19.20 16.74
CA TYR A 35 1.35 -20.31 16.29
C TYR A 35 2.82 -20.10 16.65
N LEU A 36 3.37 -18.91 16.41
CA LEU A 36 4.76 -18.57 16.69
C LEU A 36 5.08 -18.68 18.18
N ASP A 37 4.15 -18.29 19.04
CA ASP A 37 4.32 -18.28 20.50
C ASP A 37 4.15 -19.67 21.13
N LYS A 38 3.22 -20.47 20.63
CA LYS A 38 2.89 -21.78 21.22
C LYS A 38 3.63 -22.95 20.63
N ASP A 39 3.77 -23.01 19.35
CA ASP A 39 4.40 -24.12 18.62
C ASP A 39 5.64 -23.61 17.88
N GLY A 40 5.47 -22.95 16.77
CA GLY A 40 6.56 -22.39 15.97
C GLY A 40 7.64 -23.40 15.59
N SER A 41 7.32 -24.70 15.60
CA SER A 41 8.27 -25.78 15.35
C SER A 41 8.64 -25.94 13.89
N LYS A 42 7.76 -25.46 12.99
CA LYS A 42 7.93 -25.55 11.54
C LYS A 42 7.90 -24.16 10.91
N PRO A 43 8.54 -23.98 9.74
CA PRO A 43 8.39 -22.76 8.95
C PRO A 43 6.92 -22.51 8.62
N PHE A 44 6.47 -21.26 8.75
CA PHE A 44 5.08 -20.85 8.46
C PHE A 44 5.00 -20.22 7.07
N LEU A 45 4.08 -20.69 6.24
CA LEU A 45 3.80 -20.17 4.91
C LEU A 45 2.37 -19.70 4.78
N LEU A 46 2.18 -18.47 4.33
CA LEU A 46 0.87 -17.92 3.92
C LEU A 46 0.59 -18.40 2.50
N VAL A 47 -0.14 -19.51 2.35
CA VAL A 47 -0.46 -20.04 1.00
C VAL A 47 -1.42 -19.18 0.25
N GLU A 48 -2.27 -18.43 0.96
CA GLU A 48 -3.08 -17.35 0.44
C GLU A 48 -3.20 -16.26 1.52
N TYR A 49 -3.05 -15.00 1.13
CA TYR A 49 -3.30 -13.84 1.98
C TYR A 49 -3.65 -12.59 1.16
N CYS A 50 -4.14 -11.55 1.80
CA CYS A 50 -4.47 -10.26 1.20
C CYS A 50 -5.30 -10.41 -0.10
N HIS A 51 -6.48 -11.03 0.01
CA HIS A 51 -7.40 -11.28 -1.10
C HIS A 51 -7.71 -9.98 -1.87
N SER A 52 -7.45 -9.99 -3.18
CA SER A 52 -7.42 -8.79 -4.02
C SER A 52 -8.79 -8.36 -4.58
N MET A 53 -9.87 -9.05 -4.22
CA MET A 53 -11.22 -8.77 -4.74
C MET A 53 -11.79 -7.47 -4.18
N GLY A 54 -12.52 -6.72 -5.01
CA GLY A 54 -13.25 -5.53 -4.61
C GLY A 54 -12.33 -4.40 -4.15
N ASN A 55 -12.46 -3.99 -2.88
CA ASN A 55 -11.61 -2.97 -2.27
C ASN A 55 -10.28 -3.51 -1.70
N GLY A 56 -10.04 -4.82 -1.82
CA GLY A 56 -8.75 -5.43 -1.51
C GLY A 56 -7.69 -5.11 -2.57
N PRO A 57 -6.46 -5.59 -2.34
CA PRO A 57 -5.97 -6.18 -1.11
C PRO A 57 -5.69 -5.14 -0.03
N GLY A 58 -5.67 -5.57 1.25
CA GLY A 58 -5.34 -4.73 2.41
C GLY A 58 -4.25 -5.36 3.28
N ASP A 59 -3.82 -4.62 4.32
CA ASP A 59 -2.94 -5.08 5.39
C ASP A 59 -1.54 -5.58 4.96
N PHE A 60 -1.10 -5.27 3.75
CA PHE A 60 0.21 -5.69 3.23
C PHE A 60 1.36 -5.28 4.16
N GLU A 61 1.32 -4.06 4.70
CA GLU A 61 2.36 -3.56 5.59
C GLU A 61 2.44 -4.38 6.89
N ASP A 62 1.30 -4.73 7.47
CA ASP A 62 1.25 -5.48 8.73
C ASP A 62 1.80 -6.91 8.53
N TYR A 63 1.44 -7.57 7.43
CA TYR A 63 2.01 -8.87 7.08
C TYR A 63 3.50 -8.77 6.74
N PHE A 64 3.92 -7.75 6.00
CA PHE A 64 5.32 -7.52 5.69
C PHE A 64 6.15 -7.36 6.97
N GLN A 65 5.72 -6.53 7.90
CA GLN A 65 6.39 -6.34 9.18
C GLN A 65 6.44 -7.64 9.98
N MET A 66 5.37 -8.42 9.97
CA MET A 66 5.36 -9.72 10.66
C MET A 66 6.36 -10.68 10.05
N ILE A 67 6.44 -10.77 8.72
CA ILE A 67 7.38 -11.63 7.99
C ILE A 67 8.82 -11.19 8.28
N GLN A 68 9.11 -9.90 8.18
CA GLN A 68 10.48 -9.38 8.35
C GLN A 68 11.00 -9.51 9.79
N ASN A 69 10.11 -9.58 10.77
CA ASN A 69 10.49 -9.67 12.18
C ASN A 69 10.46 -11.10 12.75
N ASN A 70 10.20 -12.13 11.92
CA ASN A 70 10.08 -13.51 12.38
C ASN A 70 10.73 -14.49 11.38
N ASP A 71 11.88 -15.03 11.73
CA ASP A 71 12.66 -15.96 10.89
C ASP A 71 11.90 -17.24 10.51
N LYS A 72 10.81 -17.55 11.22
CA LYS A 72 9.97 -18.71 10.94
C LYS A 72 8.89 -18.46 9.88
N LEU A 73 8.65 -17.21 9.50
CA LEU A 73 7.73 -16.86 8.42
C LEU A 73 8.45 -16.87 7.08
N CYS A 74 8.08 -17.82 6.22
CA CYS A 74 8.69 -17.95 4.89
C CYS A 74 8.23 -16.88 3.89
N GLY A 75 7.13 -16.17 4.18
CA GLY A 75 6.44 -15.27 3.26
C GLY A 75 5.06 -15.80 2.87
N GLY A 76 4.55 -15.35 1.72
CA GLY A 76 3.22 -15.74 1.30
C GLY A 76 2.90 -15.41 -0.15
N PHE A 77 1.74 -15.90 -0.59
CA PHE A 77 1.20 -15.70 -1.93
C PHE A 77 -0.09 -14.90 -1.85
N VAL A 78 -0.11 -13.73 -2.48
CA VAL A 78 -1.32 -12.91 -2.58
C VAL A 78 -2.34 -13.62 -3.48
N TRP A 79 -3.57 -13.70 -3.05
CA TRP A 79 -4.65 -14.19 -3.88
C TRP A 79 -5.39 -13.02 -4.54
N GLU A 80 -5.29 -12.84 -5.86
CA GLU A 80 -4.39 -13.61 -6.73
C GLU A 80 -3.72 -12.71 -7.80
N TRP A 81 -3.08 -13.33 -8.80
CA TRP A 81 -2.31 -12.58 -9.77
C TRP A 81 -3.16 -11.80 -10.76
N CYS A 82 -4.19 -12.43 -11.35
CA CYS A 82 -4.88 -11.86 -12.51
C CYS A 82 -6.37 -12.09 -12.44
N ASP A 83 -7.17 -11.07 -12.73
CA ASP A 83 -8.60 -11.22 -12.96
C ASP A 83 -8.87 -12.25 -14.07
N HIS A 84 -9.71 -13.25 -13.79
CA HIS A 84 -10.08 -14.30 -14.73
C HIS A 84 -11.33 -13.90 -15.50
N ALA A 85 -11.15 -13.15 -16.59
CA ALA A 85 -12.23 -12.74 -17.47
C ALA A 85 -11.80 -12.77 -18.93
N ILE A 86 -12.77 -12.96 -19.82
CA ILE A 86 -12.57 -13.07 -21.26
C ILE A 86 -13.08 -11.80 -21.94
N ALA A 87 -12.28 -11.22 -22.84
CA ALA A 87 -12.72 -10.07 -23.63
C ALA A 87 -13.88 -10.47 -24.54
N HIS A 88 -15.05 -9.85 -24.38
CA HIS A 88 -16.30 -10.18 -25.06
C HIS A 88 -16.68 -9.13 -26.14
N GLY A 89 -16.10 -7.95 -26.09
CA GLY A 89 -16.37 -6.87 -27.03
C GLY A 89 -15.88 -5.52 -26.55
N ILE A 90 -16.36 -4.47 -27.20
CA ILE A 90 -16.05 -3.07 -26.85
C ILE A 90 -17.36 -2.34 -26.62
N ALA A 91 -17.46 -1.65 -25.47
CA ALA A 91 -18.60 -0.79 -25.14
C ALA A 91 -18.60 0.49 -25.98
N GLU A 92 -19.73 1.19 -26.04
CA GLU A 92 -19.89 2.47 -26.76
C GLU A 92 -18.86 3.54 -26.34
N ASN A 93 -18.39 3.49 -25.08
CA ASN A 93 -17.36 4.39 -24.56
C ASN A 93 -15.91 3.96 -24.91
N GLY A 94 -15.75 2.93 -25.76
CA GLY A 94 -14.45 2.41 -26.19
C GLY A 94 -13.74 1.49 -25.19
N LYS A 95 -14.36 1.15 -24.04
CA LYS A 95 -13.77 0.22 -23.06
C LYS A 95 -14.07 -1.23 -23.45
N THR A 96 -13.11 -2.11 -23.19
CA THR A 96 -13.31 -3.56 -23.35
C THR A 96 -14.36 -4.05 -22.35
N ILE A 97 -15.30 -4.84 -22.85
CA ILE A 97 -16.25 -5.59 -22.03
C ILE A 97 -15.60 -6.93 -21.70
N TYR A 98 -15.55 -7.27 -20.43
CA TYR A 98 -15.08 -8.56 -19.95
C TYR A 98 -16.25 -9.38 -19.43
N ALA A 99 -16.30 -10.64 -19.85
CA ALA A 99 -17.29 -11.62 -19.41
C ALA A 99 -16.67 -12.60 -18.43
N TYR A 100 -17.37 -12.89 -17.33
CA TYR A 100 -16.94 -13.80 -16.26
C TYR A 100 -18.16 -14.38 -15.54
N GLY A 101 -17.95 -15.37 -14.70
CA GLY A 101 -18.88 -15.93 -13.70
C GLY A 101 -20.36 -15.94 -14.08
N GLY A 102 -20.79 -16.81 -15.01
CA GLY A 102 -22.17 -16.94 -15.48
C GLY A 102 -22.47 -16.18 -16.79
N ASP A 103 -21.61 -15.26 -17.22
CA ASP A 103 -21.83 -14.43 -18.41
C ASP A 103 -21.81 -15.22 -19.74
N HIS A 104 -21.27 -16.44 -19.72
CA HIS A 104 -21.25 -17.34 -20.88
C HIS A 104 -22.38 -18.36 -20.88
N GLY A 105 -23.33 -18.27 -19.93
CA GLY A 105 -24.47 -19.16 -19.78
C GLY A 105 -24.16 -20.45 -19.03
N GLU A 106 -23.04 -20.53 -18.35
CA GLU A 106 -22.72 -21.63 -17.43
C GLU A 106 -23.64 -21.60 -16.21
N GLU A 107 -24.13 -22.77 -15.79
CA GLU A 107 -25.04 -22.89 -14.63
C GLU A 107 -24.30 -22.94 -13.28
N ILE A 108 -23.06 -23.45 -13.27
CA ILE A 108 -22.23 -23.57 -12.07
C ILE A 108 -21.13 -22.53 -12.13
N HIS A 109 -21.24 -21.50 -11.28
CA HIS A 109 -20.24 -20.43 -11.18
C HIS A 109 -20.36 -19.71 -9.84
N ASP A 110 -19.28 -19.01 -9.42
CA ASP A 110 -19.21 -18.23 -8.19
C ASP A 110 -19.26 -16.71 -8.45
N GLY A 111 -19.87 -16.28 -9.58
CA GLY A 111 -20.06 -14.88 -9.91
C GLY A 111 -18.71 -14.15 -10.09
N ASN A 112 -18.47 -13.13 -9.25
CA ASN A 112 -17.26 -12.30 -9.31
C ASN A 112 -16.08 -12.84 -8.50
N PHE A 113 -16.13 -14.06 -7.94
CA PHE A 113 -15.02 -14.71 -7.24
C PHE A 113 -13.93 -15.24 -8.21
N CYS A 114 -13.73 -14.56 -9.29
CA CYS A 114 -12.66 -14.70 -10.27
C CYS A 114 -12.12 -13.32 -10.72
N MET A 115 -12.64 -12.25 -10.08
CA MET A 115 -12.22 -10.85 -10.31
C MET A 115 -11.47 -10.36 -9.07
N ASP A 116 -10.38 -11.02 -8.76
CA ASP A 116 -9.59 -10.90 -7.54
C ASP A 116 -8.08 -10.83 -7.81
N GLY A 117 -7.73 -10.40 -9.03
CA GLY A 117 -6.35 -10.24 -9.47
C GLY A 117 -5.68 -8.96 -9.00
N LEU A 118 -4.34 -9.00 -8.89
CA LEU A 118 -3.49 -7.83 -8.77
C LEU A 118 -3.36 -7.07 -10.12
N VAL A 119 -3.71 -7.73 -11.21
CA VAL A 119 -3.76 -7.15 -12.56
C VAL A 119 -5.10 -7.47 -13.22
N TYR A 120 -5.52 -6.58 -14.13
CA TYR A 120 -6.66 -6.79 -15.02
C TYR A 120 -6.41 -7.93 -16.01
N PRO A 121 -7.45 -8.44 -16.72
CA PRO A 121 -7.25 -9.49 -17.72
C PRO A 121 -6.27 -9.11 -18.84
N ASP A 122 -6.14 -7.83 -19.16
CA ASP A 122 -5.17 -7.28 -20.13
C ASP A 122 -3.78 -7.01 -19.54
N ARG A 123 -3.54 -7.43 -18.30
CA ARG A 123 -2.30 -7.26 -17.53
C ARG A 123 -1.98 -5.83 -17.09
N LYS A 124 -2.88 -4.88 -17.28
CA LYS A 124 -2.74 -3.58 -16.60
C LYS A 124 -2.82 -3.76 -15.09
N VAL A 125 -2.04 -2.96 -14.38
CA VAL A 125 -1.96 -3.07 -12.92
C VAL A 125 -3.19 -2.51 -12.23
N HIS A 126 -3.70 -3.22 -11.22
CA HIS A 126 -4.62 -2.66 -10.22
C HIS A 126 -3.86 -1.77 -9.23
N THR A 127 -4.57 -0.89 -8.54
CA THR A 127 -3.99 -0.04 -7.48
C THR A 127 -3.32 -0.88 -6.39
N GLY A 128 -3.90 -2.04 -6.05
CA GLY A 128 -3.34 -2.96 -5.06
C GLY A 128 -1.94 -3.47 -5.41
N LEU A 129 -1.63 -3.69 -6.69
CA LEU A 129 -0.27 -4.07 -7.09
C LEU A 129 0.74 -2.94 -6.88
N LEU A 130 0.34 -1.68 -7.05
CA LEU A 130 1.21 -0.53 -6.79
C LEU A 130 1.55 -0.42 -5.30
N GLU A 131 0.57 -0.66 -4.43
CA GLU A 131 0.77 -0.73 -2.98
C GLU A 131 1.68 -1.90 -2.62
N TYR A 132 1.39 -3.11 -3.12
CA TYR A 132 2.21 -4.30 -2.91
C TYR A 132 3.68 -4.07 -3.31
N LYS A 133 3.91 -3.49 -4.50
CA LYS A 133 5.24 -3.10 -4.97
C LYS A 133 5.95 -2.18 -3.98
N ASN A 134 5.25 -1.17 -3.46
CA ASN A 134 5.85 -0.20 -2.55
C ASN A 134 6.09 -0.78 -1.15
N VAL A 135 5.22 -1.64 -0.66
CA VAL A 135 5.42 -2.36 0.62
C VAL A 135 6.66 -3.25 0.55
N TYR A 136 6.84 -4.00 -0.56
CA TYR A 136 7.98 -4.91 -0.74
C TYR A 136 9.22 -4.27 -1.40
N ARG A 137 9.35 -2.93 -1.32
CA ARG A 137 10.54 -2.23 -1.82
C ARG A 137 11.81 -2.67 -1.09
N PRO A 138 12.96 -2.72 -1.77
CA PRO A 138 14.20 -3.31 -1.23
C PRO A 138 14.84 -2.51 -0.10
N ALA A 139 14.49 -1.22 0.03
CA ALA A 139 15.05 -0.34 1.04
C ALA A 139 13.98 0.57 1.64
N ARG A 140 14.18 0.97 2.90
CA ARG A 140 13.33 1.96 3.58
C ARG A 140 14.15 2.94 4.39
N VAL A 141 13.71 4.19 4.42
CA VAL A 141 14.21 5.17 5.40
C VAL A 141 13.61 4.82 6.76
N ILE A 142 14.46 4.51 7.73
CA ILE A 142 14.03 4.22 9.11
C ILE A 142 14.21 5.41 10.05
N SER A 143 15.09 6.36 9.70
CA SER A 143 15.18 7.62 10.41
C SER A 143 15.74 8.75 9.55
N TYR A 144 15.30 9.97 9.82
CA TYR A 144 15.84 11.22 9.29
C TYR A 144 15.95 12.26 10.40
N ASN A 145 17.15 12.75 10.63
CA ASN A 145 17.40 13.85 11.58
C ASN A 145 17.37 15.19 10.85
N LYS A 146 16.36 16.00 11.10
CA LYS A 146 16.13 17.29 10.41
C LYS A 146 17.26 18.30 10.63
N GLU A 147 17.95 18.26 11.78
CA GLU A 147 19.02 19.22 12.13
C GLU A 147 20.34 18.85 11.47
N SER A 148 20.77 17.61 11.59
CA SER A 148 22.03 17.14 11.04
C SER A 148 21.95 16.74 9.57
N GLY A 149 20.75 16.44 9.05
CA GLY A 149 20.52 15.81 7.76
C GLY A 149 20.89 14.33 7.75
N GLY A 150 21.08 13.71 8.90
CA GLY A 150 21.44 12.30 9.03
C GLY A 150 20.28 11.40 8.62
N LEU A 151 20.56 10.45 7.73
CA LEU A 151 19.65 9.43 7.22
C LEU A 151 20.13 8.05 7.62
N VAL A 152 19.19 7.17 7.97
CA VAL A 152 19.45 5.74 8.12
C VAL A 152 18.48 5.00 7.22
N PHE A 153 19.02 4.12 6.38
CA PHE A 153 18.28 3.21 5.51
C PHE A 153 18.42 1.79 6.03
N HIS A 154 17.36 1.00 5.95
CA HIS A 154 17.40 -0.44 6.16
C HIS A 154 17.33 -1.15 4.80
N ASN A 155 18.18 -2.16 4.61
CA ASN A 155 18.19 -3.03 3.44
C ASN A 155 17.36 -4.29 3.73
N TYR A 156 16.27 -4.50 2.99
CA TYR A 156 15.39 -5.68 3.12
C TYR A 156 15.75 -6.82 2.16
N MET A 157 16.83 -6.69 1.40
CA MET A 157 17.29 -7.78 0.51
C MET A 157 18.07 -8.83 1.28
N ASP A 158 18.00 -10.07 0.80
CA ASP A 158 18.64 -11.23 1.43
C ASP A 158 20.08 -11.47 0.98
N PHE A 159 20.46 -11.00 -0.22
CA PHE A 159 21.72 -11.39 -0.85
C PHE A 159 22.60 -10.21 -1.29
N ASP A 160 22.00 -9.06 -1.63
CA ASP A 160 22.73 -7.94 -2.21
C ASP A 160 22.96 -6.78 -1.22
N ASP A 161 24.16 -6.19 -1.26
CA ASP A 161 24.37 -4.90 -0.60
C ASP A 161 23.56 -3.81 -1.32
N LEU A 162 22.95 -2.92 -0.55
CA LEU A 162 22.08 -1.87 -1.08
C LEU A 162 22.74 -1.03 -2.17
N LYS A 163 24.04 -0.66 -2.01
CA LYS A 163 24.81 0.11 -2.99
C LYS A 163 24.96 -0.58 -4.34
N ASP A 164 24.90 -1.92 -4.38
CA ASP A 164 25.10 -2.69 -5.60
C ASP A 164 23.82 -2.89 -6.42
N TYR A 165 22.67 -2.70 -5.76
CA TYR A 165 21.35 -2.95 -6.35
C TYR A 165 20.55 -1.65 -6.58
N VAL A 166 20.64 -0.64 -5.69
CA VAL A 166 19.75 0.52 -5.66
C VAL A 166 20.52 1.84 -5.89
N LYS A 167 19.96 2.69 -6.73
CA LYS A 167 20.23 4.14 -6.80
C LYS A 167 19.15 4.89 -6.05
N ILE A 168 19.52 5.83 -5.18
CA ILE A 168 18.59 6.63 -4.39
C ILE A 168 18.61 8.08 -4.89
N SER A 169 17.44 8.58 -5.28
CA SER A 169 17.23 10.01 -5.55
C SER A 169 16.23 10.58 -4.55
N TYR A 170 16.22 11.91 -4.41
CA TYR A 170 15.25 12.59 -3.56
C TYR A 170 14.52 13.70 -4.29
N GLU A 171 13.33 14.02 -3.80
CA GLU A 171 12.54 15.20 -4.12
C GLU A 171 12.08 15.85 -2.82
N LEU A 172 12.31 17.15 -2.66
CA LEU A 172 11.68 17.95 -1.61
C LEU A 172 10.44 18.61 -2.21
N THR A 173 9.29 18.37 -1.60
CA THR A 173 8.04 18.98 -2.03
C THR A 173 7.53 19.98 -0.99
N GLN A 174 6.86 21.03 -1.47
CA GLN A 174 6.09 21.96 -0.68
C GLN A 174 4.67 22.05 -1.26
N ASP A 175 3.65 21.75 -0.48
CA ASP A 175 2.25 21.76 -0.89
C ASP A 175 1.98 20.98 -2.20
N GLY A 176 2.70 19.86 -2.38
CA GLY A 176 2.61 18.98 -3.55
C GLY A 176 3.49 19.38 -4.74
N LEU A 177 4.18 20.52 -4.69
CA LEU A 177 5.09 20.95 -5.75
C LEU A 177 6.55 20.60 -5.40
N VAL A 178 7.28 20.02 -6.35
CA VAL A 178 8.72 19.72 -6.19
C VAL A 178 9.50 21.05 -6.25
N ILE A 179 10.21 21.37 -5.16
CA ILE A 179 11.01 22.60 -5.02
C ILE A 179 12.51 22.34 -5.03
N ASP A 180 12.94 21.13 -4.70
CA ASP A 180 14.34 20.69 -4.80
C ASP A 180 14.38 19.20 -5.13
N LYS A 181 15.44 18.74 -5.80
CA LYS A 181 15.66 17.34 -6.14
C LYS A 181 17.12 17.03 -6.38
N GLY A 182 17.52 15.80 -6.14
CA GLY A 182 18.89 15.36 -6.37
C GLY A 182 19.08 13.86 -6.21
N LYS A 183 20.34 13.46 -6.14
CA LYS A 183 20.72 12.05 -5.91
C LYS A 183 21.54 11.97 -4.62
N LEU A 184 21.37 10.89 -3.88
CA LEU A 184 22.25 10.56 -2.78
C LEU A 184 23.53 9.91 -3.34
N SER A 185 24.62 10.04 -2.58
CA SER A 185 25.79 9.18 -2.75
C SER A 185 25.40 7.72 -2.50
N GLU A 186 26.21 6.80 -2.96
CA GLU A 186 25.98 5.37 -2.70
C GLU A 186 25.86 5.10 -1.20
N VAL A 187 24.83 4.33 -0.83
CA VAL A 187 24.56 3.92 0.55
C VAL A 187 24.86 2.44 0.64
N SER A 188 25.92 2.07 1.34
CA SER A 188 26.23 0.66 1.61
C SER A 188 25.44 0.20 2.84
N ALA A 189 24.71 -0.89 2.68
CA ALA A 189 24.03 -1.62 3.72
C ALA A 189 24.02 -3.10 3.33
N ALA A 190 24.62 -3.94 4.14
CA ALA A 190 24.59 -5.40 3.94
C ALA A 190 23.14 -5.92 3.98
N PRO A 191 22.86 -7.13 3.48
CA PRO A 191 21.56 -7.78 3.64
C PRO A 191 21.04 -7.68 5.08
N HIS A 192 19.78 -7.26 5.24
CA HIS A 192 19.11 -7.00 6.53
C HIS A 192 19.84 -6.00 7.44
N GLY A 193 20.81 -5.24 6.91
CA GLY A 193 21.59 -4.26 7.64
C GLY A 193 21.15 -2.82 7.40
N GLU A 194 21.81 -1.92 8.10
CA GLU A 194 21.59 -0.48 8.01
C GLU A 194 22.72 0.24 7.27
N GLY A 195 22.35 1.22 6.46
CA GLY A 195 23.26 2.13 5.78
C GLY A 195 22.98 3.58 6.17
N LYS A 196 24.02 4.40 6.23
CA LYS A 196 23.92 5.80 6.64
C LYS A 196 24.27 6.75 5.49
N ALA A 197 23.54 7.86 5.41
CA ALA A 197 23.82 8.96 4.50
C ALA A 197 23.58 10.31 5.18
N ILE A 198 24.02 11.39 4.53
CA ILE A 198 23.73 12.75 4.98
C ILE A 198 23.07 13.49 3.82
N LEU A 199 21.90 14.08 4.07
CA LEU A 199 21.20 14.95 3.15
C LEU A 199 20.71 16.20 3.89
N LYS A 200 21.28 17.34 3.57
CA LYS A 200 20.84 18.64 4.07
C LYS A 200 20.03 19.34 2.98
N VAL A 201 18.81 19.70 3.29
CA VAL A 201 17.90 20.44 2.40
C VAL A 201 17.39 21.68 3.09
N ASN A 202 17.09 22.72 2.31
CA ASN A 202 16.47 23.94 2.83
C ASN A 202 14.97 23.77 2.87
N VAL A 203 14.43 23.37 4.02
CA VAL A 203 12.99 23.22 4.21
C VAL A 203 12.35 24.60 4.40
N PRO A 204 11.32 24.97 3.60
CA PRO A 204 10.58 26.22 3.77
C PRO A 204 9.94 26.37 5.15
N GLU A 205 9.78 27.64 5.58
CA GLU A 205 9.14 27.95 6.86
C GLU A 205 7.64 27.68 6.86
N ASN A 206 6.99 27.62 5.69
CA ASN A 206 5.55 27.50 5.53
C ASN A 206 5.19 26.35 4.57
N GLY A 207 3.98 25.85 4.66
CA GLY A 207 3.45 24.80 3.82
C GLY A 207 3.77 23.38 4.33
N LYS A 208 3.17 22.38 3.70
CA LYS A 208 3.47 20.97 3.97
C LYS A 208 4.65 20.54 3.14
N CYS A 209 5.73 20.13 3.82
CA CYS A 209 6.97 19.74 3.17
C CYS A 209 7.27 18.27 3.41
N TYR A 210 7.55 17.54 2.33
CA TYR A 210 7.94 16.14 2.37
C TYR A 210 9.25 15.92 1.62
N LEU A 211 10.10 15.08 2.18
CA LEU A 211 11.23 14.47 1.48
C LEU A 211 10.79 13.11 0.96
N LYS A 212 10.73 12.97 -0.36
CA LYS A 212 10.47 11.71 -1.04
C LYS A 212 11.78 11.11 -1.52
N PHE A 213 12.06 9.88 -1.08
CA PHE A 213 13.21 9.09 -1.53
C PHE A 213 12.73 8.07 -2.54
N ILE A 214 13.32 8.06 -3.74
CA ILE A 214 12.92 7.18 -4.83
C ILE A 214 14.04 6.17 -5.06
N TYR A 215 13.71 4.91 -4.95
CA TYR A 215 14.60 3.77 -5.16
C TYR A 215 14.52 3.30 -6.60
N ARG A 216 15.66 3.24 -7.28
CA ARG A 216 15.74 2.81 -8.68
C ARG A 216 16.76 1.71 -8.85
N LEU A 217 16.45 0.77 -9.73
CA LEU A 217 17.34 -0.33 -10.08
C LEU A 217 18.66 0.21 -10.66
N LYS A 218 19.78 -0.27 -10.14
CA LYS A 218 21.12 0.18 -10.55
C LYS A 218 21.64 -0.53 -11.79
N LYS A 219 21.28 -1.81 -11.97
CA LYS A 219 21.73 -2.68 -13.07
C LYS A 219 20.51 -3.25 -13.80
N GLU A 220 20.66 -3.52 -15.07
CA GLU A 220 19.65 -4.24 -15.83
C GLU A 220 19.46 -5.67 -15.29
N LEU A 221 18.22 -6.11 -15.22
CA LEU A 221 17.81 -7.48 -14.90
C LEU A 221 17.02 -8.08 -16.09
N PRO A 222 16.83 -9.40 -16.16
CA PRO A 222 16.18 -10.04 -17.31
C PRO A 222 14.81 -9.49 -17.71
N LEU A 223 14.06 -8.88 -16.77
CA LEU A 223 12.71 -8.34 -17.02
C LEU A 223 12.56 -6.88 -16.58
N LEU A 224 13.64 -6.23 -16.16
CA LEU A 224 13.61 -4.87 -15.63
C LEU A 224 14.79 -4.07 -16.17
N ASP A 225 14.48 -2.95 -16.78
CA ASP A 225 15.49 -2.00 -17.26
C ASP A 225 16.21 -1.29 -16.09
N VAL A 226 17.41 -0.81 -16.39
CA VAL A 226 18.11 0.11 -15.48
C VAL A 226 17.22 1.35 -15.22
N ASP A 227 17.29 1.89 -14.00
CA ASP A 227 16.46 3.00 -13.53
C ASP A 227 14.96 2.66 -13.33
N HIS A 228 14.55 1.38 -13.45
CA HIS A 228 13.22 0.97 -13.04
C HIS A 228 12.94 1.38 -11.60
N VAL A 229 11.78 2.01 -11.33
CA VAL A 229 11.40 2.43 -9.98
C VAL A 229 10.99 1.21 -9.16
N LEU A 230 11.73 0.93 -8.09
CA LEU A 230 11.48 -0.18 -7.16
C LEU A 230 10.48 0.19 -6.06
N GLY A 231 10.43 1.47 -5.69
CA GLY A 231 9.54 2.00 -4.66
C GLY A 231 10.01 3.36 -4.17
N PHE A 232 9.37 3.86 -3.11
CA PHE A 232 9.72 5.16 -2.50
C PHE A 232 9.36 5.21 -1.02
N ASP A 233 9.97 6.16 -0.31
CA ASP A 233 9.56 6.62 1.02
C ASP A 233 9.23 8.10 0.99
N GLU A 234 8.36 8.53 1.90
CA GLU A 234 8.09 9.95 2.17
C GLU A 234 8.26 10.24 3.65
N VAL A 235 9.05 11.28 3.96
CA VAL A 235 9.29 11.75 5.32
C VAL A 235 8.73 13.16 5.45
N ASP A 236 7.84 13.38 6.41
CA ASP A 236 7.33 14.72 6.74
C ASP A 236 8.45 15.54 7.38
N VAL A 237 8.90 16.55 6.67
CA VAL A 237 9.92 17.49 7.11
C VAL A 237 9.39 18.89 7.40
N SER A 238 8.07 19.07 7.35
CA SER A 238 7.41 20.33 7.67
C SER A 238 7.87 20.86 9.02
N LYS A 239 8.00 22.18 9.14
CA LYS A 239 8.21 22.83 10.43
C LYS A 239 6.90 22.87 11.20
N ASP A 240 6.93 22.57 12.51
CA ASP A 240 5.73 22.39 13.33
C ASP A 240 4.82 23.64 13.32
N ASP A 241 5.39 24.83 13.32
CA ASP A 241 4.66 26.11 13.23
C ASP A 241 3.86 26.29 11.93
N ALA A 242 4.27 25.65 10.83
CA ALA A 242 3.59 25.80 9.55
C ALA A 242 2.20 25.10 9.54
N LYS A 243 2.08 23.99 10.24
CA LYS A 243 0.81 23.23 10.38
C LYS A 243 -0.22 24.01 11.21
N CYS A 244 0.22 24.59 12.33
CA CYS A 244 -0.63 25.36 13.21
C CYS A 244 -1.14 26.64 12.55
N LYS A 245 -0.26 27.42 11.92
CA LYS A 245 -0.62 28.69 11.27
C LYS A 245 -1.61 28.53 10.12
N LEU A 246 -1.50 27.43 9.35
CA LEU A 246 -2.45 27.17 8.27
C LEU A 246 -3.84 26.80 8.83
N ALA A 247 -3.89 25.94 9.84
CA ALA A 247 -5.12 25.56 10.52
C ALA A 247 -5.78 26.77 11.20
N GLU A 248 -5.01 27.59 11.91
CA GLU A 248 -5.49 28.84 12.53
C GLU A 248 -6.07 29.82 11.49
N LYS A 249 -5.38 30.00 10.35
CA LYS A 249 -5.85 30.86 9.26
C LYS A 249 -7.15 30.35 8.64
N TRP A 250 -7.34 29.05 8.56
CA TRP A 250 -8.58 28.44 8.07
C TRP A 250 -9.70 28.56 9.10
N LEU A 251 -9.42 28.31 10.37
CA LEU A 251 -10.37 28.46 11.47
C LEU A 251 -10.81 29.93 11.64
N GLN A 252 -9.90 30.88 11.47
CA GLN A 252 -10.23 32.31 11.52
C GLN A 252 -11.12 32.77 10.36
N LYS A 253 -10.97 32.17 9.17
CA LYS A 253 -11.85 32.44 8.02
C LYS A 253 -13.27 31.92 8.21
N THR A 254 -13.47 30.90 9.03
CA THR A 254 -14.79 30.31 9.30
C THR A 254 -15.64 31.09 10.33
N ALA A 255 -15.04 32.08 11.00
CA ALA A 255 -15.76 32.97 11.94
C ALA A 255 -16.59 34.07 11.25
N ILE A 256 -16.91 33.94 9.96
CA ILE A 256 -17.89 34.84 9.31
C ILE A 256 -19.26 34.32 9.74
N ASN A 257 -19.87 35.04 10.68
CA ASN A 257 -21.29 34.90 11.06
C ASN A 257 -22.17 35.21 9.83
N SER A 258 -22.30 34.29 8.91
CA SER A 258 -23.36 34.32 7.90
C SER A 258 -24.45 33.35 8.35
N GLU A 259 -25.65 33.87 8.56
CA GLU A 259 -26.82 33.04 8.83
C GLU A 259 -27.00 32.07 7.67
N LEU A 260 -26.98 30.77 7.98
CA LEU A 260 -27.36 29.74 7.03
C LEU A 260 -28.89 29.73 6.91
N GLN A 261 -29.38 29.82 5.70
CA GLN A 261 -30.79 29.59 5.40
C GLN A 261 -30.98 28.09 5.09
N VAL A 262 -31.79 27.42 5.90
CA VAL A 262 -32.12 26.03 5.69
C VAL A 262 -33.59 25.91 5.35
N ASN A 263 -33.89 25.37 4.16
CA ASN A 263 -35.23 25.04 3.71
C ASN A 263 -35.32 23.55 3.46
N GLU A 264 -36.38 22.91 3.93
CA GLU A 264 -36.60 21.48 3.86
C GLU A 264 -37.97 21.18 3.25
N ASN A 265 -38.02 20.21 2.37
CA ASN A 265 -39.25 19.61 1.86
C ASN A 265 -39.23 18.09 2.07
N ASP A 266 -40.19 17.36 1.55
CA ASP A 266 -40.33 15.92 1.76
C ASP A 266 -39.12 15.10 1.21
N THR A 267 -38.44 15.61 0.18
CA THR A 267 -37.37 14.87 -0.53
C THR A 267 -36.01 15.52 -0.42
N GLN A 268 -35.89 16.78 -0.07
CA GLN A 268 -34.64 17.55 -0.14
C GLN A 268 -34.48 18.50 1.04
N ILE A 269 -33.21 18.73 1.42
CA ILE A 269 -32.76 19.79 2.31
C ILE A 269 -31.90 20.75 1.49
N HIS A 270 -32.30 22.06 1.44
CA HIS A 270 -31.53 23.11 0.81
C HIS A 270 -30.86 23.97 1.87
N ILE A 271 -29.54 24.04 1.83
CA ILE A 271 -28.72 24.85 2.74
C ILE A 271 -28.06 25.95 1.92
N LYS A 272 -28.46 27.18 2.14
CA LYS A 272 -27.88 28.33 1.44
C LYS A 272 -27.02 29.14 2.40
N GLY A 273 -25.74 29.27 2.06
CA GLY A 273 -24.81 30.22 2.66
C GLY A 273 -24.59 31.43 1.77
N ARG A 274 -23.62 32.25 2.13
CA ARG A 274 -23.33 33.50 1.41
C ARG A 274 -22.88 33.26 -0.05
N GLU A 275 -22.05 32.25 -0.28
CA GLU A 275 -21.41 31.97 -1.57
C GLU A 275 -21.60 30.52 -2.02
N PHE A 276 -22.49 29.77 -1.35
CA PHE A 276 -22.75 28.37 -1.69
C PHE A 276 -24.20 27.99 -1.46
N THR A 277 -24.65 26.98 -2.14
CA THR A 277 -25.92 26.27 -1.89
C THR A 277 -25.65 24.79 -1.95
N TYR A 278 -26.07 24.05 -0.91
CA TYR A 278 -26.10 22.60 -0.91
C TYR A 278 -27.52 22.10 -1.01
N THR A 279 -27.73 21.07 -1.81
CA THR A 279 -29.02 20.37 -1.88
C THR A 279 -28.75 18.90 -1.55
N ILE A 280 -29.32 18.41 -0.46
CA ILE A 280 -29.17 17.03 0.01
C ILE A 280 -30.45 16.27 -0.33
N ASP A 281 -30.35 15.18 -1.06
CA ASP A 281 -31.49 14.26 -1.28
C ASP A 281 -31.67 13.41 -0.03
N LYS A 282 -32.84 13.50 0.61
CA LYS A 282 -33.14 12.82 1.89
C LYS A 282 -33.21 11.29 1.76
N ARG A 283 -33.43 10.76 0.56
CA ARG A 283 -33.54 9.33 0.31
C ARG A 283 -32.17 8.66 0.18
N THR A 284 -31.21 9.40 -0.39
CA THR A 284 -29.87 8.88 -0.67
C THR A 284 -28.80 9.45 0.25
N ALA A 285 -29.10 10.52 0.99
CA ALA A 285 -28.17 11.31 1.79
C ALA A 285 -26.98 11.88 0.97
N LEU A 286 -27.13 12.02 -0.35
CA LEU A 286 -26.10 12.56 -1.24
C LEU A 286 -26.38 14.04 -1.57
N PHE A 287 -25.29 14.76 -1.91
CA PHE A 287 -25.30 16.14 -2.38
C PHE A 287 -25.62 16.22 -3.86
#